data_83120ab7dda9c4faeb20cc37c70aebf1
#
_entry.id   83120ab7dda9c4faeb20cc37c70aebf1
#
_cell.length_a   1.000
_cell.length_b   1.000
_cell.length_c   1.000
_cell.angle_alpha   90.00
_cell.angle_beta   90.00
_cell.angle_gamma   90.00
#
_symmetry.space_group_name_H-M   'P 1'
#
loop_
_entity.id
_entity.type
_entity.pdbx_description
1 polymer ?
#
loop_
_entity_poly.entity_id
_entity_poly.type
_entity_poly.pdbx_seq_one_letter_code
_entity_poly.pdbx_strand_id
1 'polypeptide(L)'
;MSQGNAEALQTQLLAIEQAATRQALADASAQLVALMPQLGSEPELQAQAISCCIDLLKANNPAAALQALRGLIGCGAAAVEPLLNSLDERNYGARAWTVRALSAIQDPRGLEVLQRAVANDIGPSVRQAAAYGLGRLQGHDENVLRPCMESLELACSDSEWSVRYAAVAALEQRLQQGLPCDLERQARALLQHRSQQDMDDTLVVRLRALLALERLAA
;
A
#
# COMPACT_ATOMS: atom_id res chain seq x y z
N MET A 1 -17.13 -3.37 -29.25
CA MET A 1 -16.21 -3.77 -28.19
C MET A 1 -16.92 -3.78 -26.83
N SER A 2 -17.77 -2.81 -26.51
CA SER A 2 -18.48 -2.70 -25.22
C SER A 2 -19.32 -3.94 -24.83
N GLN A 3 -20.10 -4.51 -25.74
CA GLN A 3 -20.96 -5.66 -25.41
C GLN A 3 -20.16 -6.92 -25.07
N GLY A 4 -19.06 -7.17 -25.76
CA GLY A 4 -18.19 -8.33 -25.48
C GLY A 4 -17.48 -8.23 -24.11
N ASN A 5 -17.05 -7.02 -23.72
CA ASN A 5 -16.43 -6.79 -22.42
C ASN A 5 -17.46 -6.93 -21.28
N ALA A 6 -18.69 -6.46 -21.49
CA ALA A 6 -19.76 -6.60 -20.50
C ALA A 6 -20.13 -8.08 -20.26
N GLU A 7 -20.26 -8.87 -21.33
CA GLU A 7 -20.53 -10.33 -21.26
C GLU A 7 -19.36 -11.07 -20.59
N ALA A 8 -18.12 -10.72 -20.94
CA ALA A 8 -16.93 -11.30 -20.31
C ALA A 8 -16.86 -10.97 -18.81
N LEU A 9 -17.10 -9.71 -18.42
CA LEU A 9 -17.12 -9.31 -17.01
C LEU A 9 -18.21 -10.06 -16.25
N GLN A 10 -19.45 -10.11 -16.79
CA GLN A 10 -20.56 -10.82 -16.14
C GLN A 10 -20.23 -12.31 -15.93
N THR A 11 -19.59 -12.94 -16.90
CA THR A 11 -19.14 -14.33 -16.78
C THR A 11 -18.16 -14.51 -15.62
N GLN A 12 -17.19 -13.60 -15.46
CA GLN A 12 -16.23 -13.68 -14.35
C GLN A 12 -16.87 -13.39 -12.98
N LEU A 13 -17.79 -12.44 -12.90
CA LEU A 13 -18.52 -12.15 -11.66
C LEU A 13 -19.35 -13.37 -11.22
N LEU A 14 -20.04 -14.01 -12.15
CA LEU A 14 -20.77 -15.25 -11.86
C LEU A 14 -19.84 -16.39 -11.42
N ALA A 15 -18.67 -16.54 -12.05
CA ALA A 15 -17.69 -17.55 -11.65
C ALA A 15 -17.17 -17.33 -10.22
N ILE A 16 -17.02 -16.07 -9.80
CA ILE A 16 -16.62 -15.71 -8.43
C ILE A 16 -17.75 -16.06 -7.45
N GLU A 17 -19.01 -15.68 -7.75
CA GLU A 17 -20.17 -15.96 -6.89
C GLU A 17 -20.40 -17.48 -6.73
N GLN A 18 -20.18 -18.27 -7.78
CA GLN A 18 -20.41 -19.72 -7.80
C GLN A 18 -19.22 -20.53 -7.33
N ALA A 19 -18.11 -19.91 -6.95
CA ALA A 19 -16.89 -20.59 -6.54
C ALA A 19 -17.07 -21.41 -5.25
N ALA A 20 -17.22 -22.72 -5.38
CA ALA A 20 -17.45 -23.62 -4.26
C ALA A 20 -16.21 -23.97 -3.43
N THR A 21 -15.01 -23.67 -3.94
CA THR A 21 -13.74 -23.96 -3.27
C THR A 21 -12.83 -22.74 -3.23
N ARG A 22 -11.87 -22.77 -2.28
CA ARG A 22 -10.87 -21.69 -2.18
C ARG A 22 -10.04 -21.55 -3.46
N GLN A 23 -9.72 -22.68 -4.11
CA GLN A 23 -8.95 -22.67 -5.36
C GLN A 23 -9.79 -22.10 -6.51
N ALA A 24 -11.05 -22.52 -6.66
CA ALA A 24 -11.95 -21.99 -7.68
C ALA A 24 -12.13 -20.47 -7.54
N LEU A 25 -12.25 -19.97 -6.32
CA LEU A 25 -12.35 -18.53 -6.07
C LEU A 25 -11.05 -17.80 -6.47
N ALA A 26 -9.89 -18.36 -6.16
CA ALA A 26 -8.60 -17.76 -6.55
C ALA A 26 -8.41 -17.75 -8.07
N ASP A 27 -8.80 -18.82 -8.76
CA ASP A 27 -8.70 -18.91 -10.22
C ASP A 27 -9.67 -17.95 -10.92
N ALA A 28 -10.92 -17.87 -10.47
CA ALA A 28 -11.89 -16.89 -10.98
C ALA A 28 -11.44 -15.45 -10.74
N SER A 29 -10.86 -15.16 -9.56
CA SER A 29 -10.28 -13.85 -9.24
C SER A 29 -9.12 -13.51 -10.19
N ALA A 30 -8.26 -14.48 -10.51
CA ALA A 30 -7.15 -14.26 -11.45
C ALA A 30 -7.66 -13.95 -12.87
N GLN A 31 -8.73 -14.61 -13.31
CA GLN A 31 -9.36 -14.36 -14.63
C GLN A 31 -10.02 -12.97 -14.68
N LEU A 32 -10.71 -12.55 -13.61
CA LEU A 32 -11.24 -11.18 -13.51
C LEU A 32 -10.10 -10.16 -13.65
N VAL A 33 -9.02 -10.34 -12.90
CA VAL A 33 -7.87 -9.41 -12.93
C VAL A 33 -7.20 -9.36 -14.31
N ALA A 34 -7.13 -10.48 -15.03
CA ALA A 34 -6.60 -10.51 -16.39
C ALA A 34 -7.50 -9.74 -17.40
N LEU A 35 -8.80 -9.63 -17.12
CA LEU A 35 -9.75 -8.86 -17.93
C LEU A 35 -9.67 -7.35 -17.65
N MET A 36 -9.35 -6.92 -16.43
CA MET A 36 -9.43 -5.53 -15.98
C MET A 36 -8.71 -4.50 -16.88
N PRO A 37 -7.53 -4.78 -17.47
CA PRO A 37 -6.88 -3.84 -18.39
C PRO A 37 -7.73 -3.48 -19.62
N GLN A 38 -8.59 -4.40 -20.07
CA GLN A 38 -9.47 -4.19 -21.22
C GLN A 38 -10.68 -3.30 -20.86
N LEU A 39 -11.02 -3.21 -19.57
CA LEU A 39 -12.14 -2.43 -19.05
C LEU A 39 -11.78 -0.96 -18.79
N GLY A 40 -10.51 -0.57 -18.89
CA GLY A 40 -10.03 0.77 -18.51
C GLY A 40 -10.67 1.93 -19.32
N SER A 41 -11.17 1.66 -20.52
CA SER A 41 -11.91 2.63 -21.34
C SER A 41 -13.43 2.66 -21.08
N GLU A 42 -13.94 1.80 -20.19
CA GLU A 42 -15.37 1.61 -19.90
C GLU A 42 -15.61 1.81 -18.38
N PRO A 43 -15.80 3.06 -17.92
CA PRO A 43 -15.81 3.41 -16.49
C PRO A 43 -16.78 2.60 -15.63
N GLU A 44 -17.95 2.28 -16.17
CA GLU A 44 -18.97 1.50 -15.44
C GLU A 44 -18.53 0.05 -15.23
N LEU A 45 -17.95 -0.59 -16.23
CA LEU A 45 -17.44 -1.95 -16.15
C LEU A 45 -16.20 -2.01 -15.25
N GLN A 46 -15.33 -1.03 -15.36
CA GLN A 46 -14.16 -0.90 -14.48
C GLN A 46 -14.58 -0.73 -13.02
N ALA A 47 -15.60 0.09 -12.74
CA ALA A 47 -16.11 0.28 -11.38
C ALA A 47 -16.70 -1.00 -10.80
N GLN A 48 -17.42 -1.81 -11.59
CA GLN A 48 -17.93 -3.11 -11.17
C GLN A 48 -16.80 -4.08 -10.83
N ALA A 49 -15.76 -4.15 -11.67
CA ALA A 49 -14.59 -5.01 -11.43
C ALA A 49 -13.82 -4.57 -10.18
N ILE A 50 -13.63 -3.25 -9.96
CA ILE A 50 -13.03 -2.69 -8.75
C ILE A 50 -13.85 -3.08 -7.51
N SER A 51 -15.17 -2.91 -7.54
CA SER A 51 -16.06 -3.28 -6.44
C SER A 51 -15.92 -4.77 -6.07
N CYS A 52 -15.95 -5.65 -7.06
CA CYS A 52 -15.74 -7.08 -6.85
C CYS A 52 -14.36 -7.38 -6.22
N CYS A 53 -13.29 -6.74 -6.71
CA CYS A 53 -11.95 -6.88 -6.12
C CYS A 53 -11.92 -6.43 -4.65
N ILE A 54 -12.60 -5.35 -4.30
CA ILE A 54 -12.69 -4.86 -2.92
C ILE A 54 -13.42 -5.89 -2.03
N ASP A 55 -14.47 -6.52 -2.51
CA ASP A 55 -15.16 -7.56 -1.74
C ASP A 55 -14.30 -8.83 -1.58
N LEU A 56 -13.49 -9.17 -2.57
CA LEU A 56 -12.49 -10.23 -2.47
C LEU A 56 -11.40 -9.95 -1.42
N LEU A 57 -11.06 -8.67 -1.13
CA LEU A 57 -10.17 -8.34 -0.01
C LEU A 57 -10.76 -8.71 1.37
N LYS A 58 -12.07 -8.75 1.48
CA LYS A 58 -12.81 -9.12 2.72
C LYS A 58 -12.97 -10.64 2.85
N ALA A 59 -12.81 -11.38 1.75
CA ALA A 59 -12.95 -12.83 1.75
C ALA A 59 -11.80 -13.49 2.53
N ASN A 60 -12.12 -14.51 3.33
CA ASN A 60 -11.10 -15.30 4.03
C ASN A 60 -10.37 -16.27 3.07
N ASN A 61 -9.80 -15.70 2.01
CA ASN A 61 -9.04 -16.40 0.98
C ASN A 61 -7.81 -15.54 0.55
N PRO A 62 -6.63 -15.76 1.14
CA PRO A 62 -5.44 -14.97 0.83
C PRO A 62 -5.01 -15.02 -0.63
N ALA A 63 -5.26 -16.12 -1.34
CA ALA A 63 -4.92 -16.25 -2.75
C ALA A 63 -5.81 -15.37 -3.64
N ALA A 64 -7.14 -15.38 -3.39
CA ALA A 64 -8.08 -14.49 -4.07
C ALA A 64 -7.81 -13.02 -3.74
N ALA A 65 -7.57 -12.69 -2.46
CA ALA A 65 -7.21 -11.33 -2.02
C ALA A 65 -5.93 -10.82 -2.68
N LEU A 66 -4.93 -11.68 -2.88
CA LEU A 66 -3.70 -11.32 -3.59
C LEU A 66 -3.96 -11.00 -5.07
N GLN A 67 -4.84 -11.73 -5.74
CA GLN A 67 -5.24 -11.41 -7.11
C GLN A 67 -6.00 -10.07 -7.15
N ALA A 68 -6.99 -9.90 -6.27
CA ALA A 68 -7.74 -8.65 -6.16
C ALA A 68 -6.81 -7.44 -5.90
N LEU A 69 -5.83 -7.58 -5.01
CA LEU A 69 -4.82 -6.57 -4.78
C LEU A 69 -4.09 -6.16 -6.07
N ARG A 70 -3.66 -7.15 -6.88
CA ARG A 70 -2.99 -6.89 -8.18
C ARG A 70 -3.90 -6.13 -9.15
N GLY A 71 -5.18 -6.51 -9.23
CA GLY A 71 -6.16 -5.82 -10.05
C GLY A 71 -6.37 -4.38 -9.63
N LEU A 72 -6.54 -4.12 -8.34
CA LEU A 72 -6.71 -2.77 -7.79
C LEU A 72 -5.47 -1.89 -8.01
N ILE A 73 -4.27 -2.43 -7.84
CA ILE A 73 -3.01 -1.73 -8.17
C ILE A 73 -2.97 -1.38 -9.66
N GLY A 74 -3.36 -2.30 -10.53
CA GLY A 74 -3.42 -2.08 -11.98
C GLY A 74 -4.42 -1.00 -12.41
N CYS A 75 -5.50 -0.78 -11.64
CA CYS A 75 -6.46 0.31 -11.85
C CYS A 75 -5.93 1.67 -11.38
N GLY A 76 -4.89 1.71 -10.57
CA GLY A 76 -4.26 2.94 -10.10
C GLY A 76 -5.26 3.89 -9.42
N ALA A 77 -5.25 5.15 -9.86
CA ALA A 77 -6.06 6.22 -9.28
C ALA A 77 -7.57 5.95 -9.26
N ALA A 78 -8.09 5.14 -10.18
CA ALA A 78 -9.52 4.78 -10.22
C ALA A 78 -9.96 3.91 -9.03
N ALA A 79 -9.05 3.14 -8.43
CA ALA A 79 -9.34 2.29 -7.29
C ALA A 79 -9.30 3.03 -5.94
N VAL A 80 -8.72 4.24 -5.88
CA VAL A 80 -8.44 4.92 -4.60
C VAL A 80 -9.73 5.27 -3.85
N GLU A 81 -10.64 6.03 -4.45
CA GLU A 81 -11.89 6.43 -3.79
C GLU A 81 -12.76 5.21 -3.37
N PRO A 82 -12.95 4.19 -4.24
CA PRO A 82 -13.63 2.98 -3.81
C PRO A 82 -12.97 2.29 -2.62
N LEU A 83 -11.62 2.22 -2.57
CA LEU A 83 -10.88 1.65 -1.44
C LEU A 83 -11.08 2.45 -0.15
N LEU A 84 -11.01 3.78 -0.22
CA LEU A 84 -11.24 4.67 0.93
C LEU A 84 -12.66 4.52 1.49
N ASN A 85 -13.66 4.48 0.61
CA ASN A 85 -15.06 4.34 0.99
C ASN A 85 -15.42 2.95 1.53
N SER A 86 -14.63 1.92 1.22
CA SER A 86 -14.86 0.54 1.64
C SER A 86 -14.10 0.13 2.90
N LEU A 87 -13.33 1.02 3.49
CA LEU A 87 -12.47 0.74 4.63
C LEU A 87 -13.30 0.29 5.84
N ASP A 88 -13.18 -0.99 6.21
CA ASP A 88 -13.77 -1.56 7.41
C ASP A 88 -12.71 -1.66 8.51
N GLU A 89 -12.81 -0.76 9.48
CA GLU A 89 -11.86 -0.70 10.61
C GLU A 89 -11.93 -1.95 11.51
N ARG A 90 -13.03 -2.69 11.49
CA ARG A 90 -13.25 -3.89 12.31
C ARG A 90 -12.67 -5.16 11.68
N ASN A 91 -12.58 -5.20 10.35
CA ASN A 91 -12.04 -6.34 9.62
C ASN A 91 -10.53 -6.17 9.41
N TYR A 92 -9.72 -6.81 10.27
CA TYR A 92 -8.26 -6.77 10.19
C TYR A 92 -7.72 -7.19 8.80
N GLY A 93 -8.26 -8.27 8.23
CA GLY A 93 -7.81 -8.79 6.93
C GLY A 93 -8.07 -7.79 5.81
N ALA A 94 -9.30 -7.27 5.72
CA ALA A 94 -9.67 -6.27 4.73
C ALA A 94 -8.81 -5.00 4.87
N ARG A 95 -8.65 -4.49 6.12
CA ARG A 95 -7.83 -3.31 6.40
C ARG A 95 -6.37 -3.51 5.97
N ALA A 96 -5.78 -4.67 6.29
CA ALA A 96 -4.42 -5.00 5.90
C ALA A 96 -4.22 -5.02 4.38
N TRP A 97 -5.17 -5.56 3.62
CA TRP A 97 -5.13 -5.57 2.17
C TRP A 97 -5.35 -4.17 1.58
N THR A 98 -6.30 -3.38 2.13
CA THR A 98 -6.56 -2.00 1.70
C THR A 98 -5.33 -1.11 1.89
N VAL A 99 -4.67 -1.18 3.04
CA VAL A 99 -3.42 -0.43 3.29
C VAL A 99 -2.33 -0.83 2.30
N ARG A 100 -2.17 -2.14 2.00
CA ARG A 100 -1.22 -2.60 0.98
C ARG A 100 -1.56 -2.09 -0.41
N ALA A 101 -2.85 -2.04 -0.78
CA ALA A 101 -3.30 -1.50 -2.07
C ALA A 101 -2.95 -0.01 -2.19
N LEU A 102 -3.34 0.80 -1.22
CA LEU A 102 -3.06 2.24 -1.20
C LEU A 102 -1.55 2.53 -1.20
N SER A 103 -0.76 1.76 -0.43
CA SER A 103 0.71 1.86 -0.41
C SER A 103 1.35 1.57 -1.78
N ALA A 104 0.77 0.66 -2.56
CA ALA A 104 1.28 0.29 -3.88
C ALA A 104 0.78 1.20 -4.99
N ILE A 105 -0.43 1.76 -4.87
CA ILE A 105 -1.00 2.75 -5.81
C ILE A 105 -0.27 4.09 -5.72
N GLN A 106 0.22 4.47 -4.53
CA GLN A 106 1.03 5.67 -4.30
C GLN A 106 0.29 7.00 -4.53
N ASP A 107 -1.03 7.00 -4.56
CA ASP A 107 -1.85 8.20 -4.76
C ASP A 107 -1.95 8.99 -3.46
N PRO A 108 -1.74 10.33 -3.48
CA PRO A 108 -1.74 11.16 -2.27
C PRO A 108 -3.07 11.15 -1.50
N ARG A 109 -4.19 10.82 -2.12
CA ARG A 109 -5.48 10.66 -1.42
C ARG A 109 -5.44 9.56 -0.35
N GLY A 110 -4.52 8.58 -0.47
CA GLY A 110 -4.32 7.53 0.53
C GLY A 110 -3.56 8.00 1.79
N LEU A 111 -3.03 9.24 1.84
CA LEU A 111 -2.17 9.74 2.91
C LEU A 111 -2.77 9.53 4.30
N GLU A 112 -3.99 9.98 4.54
CA GLU A 112 -4.63 9.91 5.87
C GLU A 112 -4.78 8.46 6.37
N VAL A 113 -5.15 7.53 5.47
CA VAL A 113 -5.26 6.10 5.82
C VAL A 113 -3.91 5.52 6.18
N LEU A 114 -2.85 5.86 5.44
CA LEU A 114 -1.49 5.39 5.72
C LEU A 114 -0.95 5.96 7.04
N GLN A 115 -1.19 7.24 7.33
CA GLN A 115 -0.83 7.87 8.60
C GLN A 115 -1.54 7.20 9.78
N ARG A 116 -2.86 7.02 9.68
CA ARG A 116 -3.66 6.35 10.71
C ARG A 116 -3.19 4.92 10.92
N ALA A 117 -2.85 4.20 9.84
CA ALA A 117 -2.33 2.84 9.92
C ALA A 117 -0.98 2.78 10.65
N VAL A 118 -0.03 3.68 10.36
CA VAL A 118 1.25 3.75 11.09
C VAL A 118 1.04 4.03 12.57
N ALA A 119 0.15 4.97 12.90
CA ALA A 119 -0.01 5.40 14.29
C ALA A 119 -0.79 4.41 15.16
N ASN A 120 -1.80 3.73 14.60
CA ASN A 120 -2.83 3.07 15.42
C ASN A 120 -3.08 1.60 15.08
N ASP A 121 -2.54 1.06 13.97
CA ASP A 121 -2.87 -0.33 13.63
C ASP A 121 -2.20 -1.31 14.59
N ILE A 122 -2.98 -2.27 15.09
CA ILE A 122 -2.50 -3.31 16.01
C ILE A 122 -1.54 -4.29 15.33
N GLY A 123 -1.63 -4.44 14.00
CA GLY A 123 -0.83 -5.38 13.22
C GLY A 123 0.48 -4.77 12.73
N PRO A 124 1.66 -5.25 13.17
CA PRO A 124 2.94 -4.72 12.70
C PRO A 124 3.10 -4.76 11.19
N SER A 125 2.56 -5.79 10.53
CA SER A 125 2.62 -5.92 9.07
C SER A 125 1.78 -4.87 8.33
N VAL A 126 0.76 -4.31 8.97
CA VAL A 126 -0.04 -3.19 8.43
C VAL A 126 0.73 -1.89 8.61
N ARG A 127 1.27 -1.63 9.82
CA ARG A 127 2.12 -0.46 10.08
C ARG A 127 3.34 -0.43 9.17
N GLN A 128 3.98 -1.59 8.96
CA GLN A 128 5.10 -1.74 8.03
C GLN A 128 4.71 -1.38 6.59
N ALA A 129 3.60 -1.92 6.08
CA ALA A 129 3.11 -1.61 4.74
C ALA A 129 2.78 -0.12 4.57
N ALA A 130 2.17 0.49 5.59
CA ALA A 130 1.87 1.91 5.60
C ALA A 130 3.14 2.78 5.58
N ALA A 131 4.16 2.44 6.38
CA ALA A 131 5.44 3.14 6.38
C ALA A 131 6.11 3.10 5.00
N TYR A 132 6.15 1.93 4.33
CA TYR A 132 6.62 1.83 2.94
C TYR A 132 5.79 2.69 1.97
N GLY A 133 4.47 2.71 2.15
CA GLY A 133 3.56 3.53 1.34
C GLY A 133 3.85 5.00 1.45
N LEU A 134 4.03 5.53 2.66
CA LEU A 134 4.38 6.93 2.92
C LEU A 134 5.69 7.34 2.25
N GLY A 135 6.67 6.44 2.16
CA GLY A 135 7.93 6.68 1.46
C GLY A 135 7.77 6.84 -0.06
N ARG A 136 6.74 6.24 -0.64
CA ARG A 136 6.50 6.18 -2.10
C ARG A 136 5.38 7.07 -2.58
N LEU A 137 4.57 7.62 -1.66
CA LEU A 137 3.39 8.41 -2.00
C LEU A 137 3.78 9.55 -2.95
N GLN A 138 3.03 9.74 -4.02
CA GLN A 138 3.25 10.83 -4.97
C GLN A 138 2.87 12.18 -4.36
N GLY A 139 3.39 13.25 -4.92
CA GLY A 139 3.16 14.61 -4.43
C GLY A 139 4.39 15.23 -3.76
N HIS A 140 4.67 16.48 -4.14
CA HIS A 140 5.84 17.24 -3.67
C HIS A 140 5.43 18.48 -2.86
N ASP A 141 4.11 18.65 -2.61
CA ASP A 141 3.62 19.75 -1.79
C ASP A 141 3.84 19.50 -0.29
N GLU A 142 3.97 20.58 0.48
CA GLU A 142 4.16 20.51 1.92
C GLU A 142 3.01 19.77 2.63
N ASN A 143 1.78 19.87 2.10
CA ASN A 143 0.61 19.19 2.65
C ASN A 143 0.70 17.66 2.55
N VAL A 144 1.56 17.13 1.68
CA VAL A 144 1.85 15.70 1.57
C VAL A 144 3.17 15.36 2.28
N LEU A 145 4.22 16.12 2.01
CA LEU A 145 5.57 15.80 2.49
C LEU A 145 5.70 15.89 4.00
N ARG A 146 5.19 16.95 4.62
CA ARG A 146 5.32 17.17 6.07
C ARG A 146 4.59 16.09 6.88
N PRO A 147 3.30 15.78 6.60
CA PRO A 147 2.62 14.66 7.25
C PRO A 147 3.25 13.29 7.02
N CYS A 148 3.83 13.05 5.84
CA CYS A 148 4.61 11.83 5.59
C CYS A 148 5.83 11.75 6.52
N MET A 149 6.59 12.85 6.65
CA MET A 149 7.79 12.88 7.50
C MET A 149 7.46 12.69 8.98
N GLU A 150 6.40 13.32 9.50
CA GLU A 150 5.92 13.13 10.87
C GLU A 150 5.56 11.67 11.15
N SER A 151 4.87 11.02 10.23
CA SER A 151 4.50 9.61 10.37
C SER A 151 5.70 8.67 10.24
N LEU A 152 6.69 8.98 9.40
CA LEU A 152 7.93 8.22 9.28
C LEU A 152 8.82 8.37 10.51
N GLU A 153 8.86 9.54 11.14
CA GLU A 153 9.52 9.75 12.43
C GLU A 153 8.90 8.87 13.52
N LEU A 154 7.56 8.83 13.60
CA LEU A 154 6.84 7.92 14.49
C LEU A 154 7.20 6.45 14.21
N ALA A 155 7.17 6.03 12.94
CA ALA A 155 7.50 4.67 12.52
C ALA A 155 8.96 4.29 12.82
N CYS A 156 9.89 5.25 12.82
CA CYS A 156 11.27 5.02 13.26
C CYS A 156 11.38 4.61 14.73
N SER A 157 10.39 4.92 15.55
CA SER A 157 10.35 4.61 16.98
C SER A 157 9.38 3.46 17.32
N ASP A 158 8.87 2.75 16.32
CA ASP A 158 7.97 1.60 16.52
C ASP A 158 8.65 0.47 17.32
N SER A 159 7.89 -0.21 18.16
CA SER A 159 8.37 -1.37 18.93
C SER A 159 8.86 -2.51 18.04
N GLU A 160 8.24 -2.67 16.85
CA GLU A 160 8.58 -3.73 15.91
C GLU A 160 9.71 -3.31 14.95
N TRP A 161 10.77 -4.07 14.93
CA TRP A 161 11.94 -3.80 14.08
C TRP A 161 11.60 -3.73 12.58
N SER A 162 10.62 -4.52 12.14
CA SER A 162 10.20 -4.55 10.74
C SER A 162 9.52 -3.25 10.29
N VAL A 163 8.86 -2.55 11.22
CA VAL A 163 8.28 -1.22 10.97
C VAL A 163 9.39 -0.16 10.95
N ARG A 164 10.34 -0.21 11.91
CA ARG A 164 11.52 0.68 11.89
C ARG A 164 12.34 0.50 10.62
N TYR A 165 12.55 -0.74 10.17
CA TYR A 165 13.22 -1.03 8.90
C TYR A 165 12.50 -0.40 7.70
N ALA A 166 11.17 -0.51 7.65
CA ALA A 166 10.35 0.08 6.59
C ALA A 166 10.43 1.62 6.61
N ALA A 167 10.43 2.24 7.79
CA ALA A 167 10.60 3.68 7.95
C ALA A 167 11.95 4.16 7.42
N VAL A 168 13.05 3.46 7.74
CA VAL A 168 14.39 3.75 7.20
C VAL A 168 14.41 3.66 5.67
N ALA A 169 13.80 2.62 5.10
CA ALA A 169 13.69 2.48 3.64
C ALA A 169 12.84 3.58 3.01
N ALA A 170 11.78 4.00 3.67
CA ALA A 170 10.89 5.06 3.22
C ALA A 170 11.59 6.45 3.27
N LEU A 171 12.38 6.73 4.31
CA LEU A 171 13.18 7.96 4.40
C LEU A 171 14.22 8.05 3.27
N GLU A 172 14.92 6.95 2.97
CA GLU A 172 15.83 6.91 1.81
C GLU A 172 15.09 7.23 0.51
N GLN A 173 13.93 6.61 0.30
CA GLN A 173 13.10 6.83 -0.90
C GLN A 173 12.68 8.31 -1.03
N ARG A 174 12.26 8.94 0.08
CA ARG A 174 11.89 10.36 0.10
C ARG A 174 13.08 11.26 -0.22
N LEU A 175 14.24 10.98 0.35
CA LEU A 175 15.48 11.71 0.05
C LEU A 175 15.89 11.60 -1.42
N GLN A 176 15.73 10.43 -2.03
CA GLN A 176 15.99 10.22 -3.46
C GLN A 176 15.02 10.96 -4.38
N GLN A 177 13.78 11.16 -3.95
CA GLN A 177 12.76 11.93 -4.68
C GLN A 177 12.97 13.45 -4.57
N GLY A 178 13.77 13.89 -3.61
CA GLY A 178 14.00 15.29 -3.28
C GLY A 178 13.03 15.80 -2.21
N LEU A 179 13.58 16.43 -1.20
CA LEU A 179 12.85 17.06 -0.09
C LEU A 179 13.25 18.51 0.05
N PRO A 180 12.37 19.39 0.58
CA PRO A 180 12.76 20.70 1.09
C PRO A 180 13.90 20.59 2.11
N CYS A 181 14.78 21.61 2.19
CA CYS A 181 16.02 21.54 2.98
C CYS A 181 15.81 21.23 4.47
N ASP A 182 14.71 21.66 5.07
CA ASP A 182 14.35 21.36 6.45
C ASP A 182 13.99 19.88 6.64
N LEU A 183 13.14 19.34 5.77
CA LEU A 183 12.72 17.93 5.77
C LEU A 183 13.87 17.00 5.37
N GLU A 184 14.72 17.41 4.42
CA GLU A 184 15.92 16.65 4.08
C GLU A 184 16.84 16.50 5.30
N ARG A 185 17.10 17.60 6.02
CA ARG A 185 17.91 17.58 7.24
C ARG A 185 17.30 16.67 8.31
N GLN A 186 15.99 16.75 8.50
CA GLN A 186 15.26 15.88 9.43
C GLN A 186 15.40 14.40 9.04
N ALA A 187 15.16 14.06 7.77
CA ALA A 187 15.27 12.68 7.27
C ALA A 187 16.68 12.11 7.45
N ARG A 188 17.73 12.88 7.13
CA ARG A 188 19.12 12.48 7.32
C ARG A 188 19.45 12.28 8.80
N ALA A 189 18.96 13.16 9.69
CA ALA A 189 19.14 13.03 11.13
C ALA A 189 18.49 11.73 11.68
N LEU A 190 17.29 11.40 11.21
CA LEU A 190 16.61 10.15 11.57
C LEU A 190 17.41 8.91 11.10
N LEU A 191 17.94 8.92 9.87
CA LEU A 191 18.78 7.84 9.38
C LEU A 191 20.07 7.70 10.20
N GLN A 192 20.75 8.81 10.51
CA GLN A 192 21.94 8.82 11.36
C GLN A 192 21.63 8.26 12.75
N HIS A 193 20.53 8.68 13.35
CA HIS A 193 20.09 8.18 14.66
C HIS A 193 19.86 6.66 14.63
N ARG A 194 19.13 6.14 13.62
CA ARG A 194 18.86 4.69 13.50
C ARG A 194 20.09 3.86 13.11
N SER A 195 21.15 4.46 12.64
CA SER A 195 22.42 3.76 12.33
C SER A 195 23.28 3.48 13.56
N GLN A 196 23.01 4.14 14.71
CA GLN A 196 23.81 4.03 15.94
C GLN A 196 23.38 2.84 16.79
N GLN A 197 24.36 2.17 17.40
CA GLN A 197 24.11 0.96 18.20
C GLN A 197 23.26 1.23 19.45
N ASP A 198 23.43 2.39 20.07
CA ASP A 198 22.71 2.76 21.29
C ASP A 198 21.26 3.18 21.01
N MET A 199 20.89 3.42 19.74
CA MET A 199 19.58 3.92 19.32
C MET A 199 18.70 2.86 18.68
N ASP A 200 19.27 1.76 18.21
CA ASP A 200 18.53 0.59 17.73
C ASP A 200 19.30 -0.69 18.05
N ASP A 201 18.69 -1.57 18.81
CA ASP A 201 19.26 -2.87 19.19
C ASP A 201 19.27 -3.87 18.04
N THR A 202 18.47 -3.63 16.99
CA THR A 202 18.30 -4.53 15.86
C THR A 202 19.31 -4.27 14.76
N LEU A 203 20.28 -5.17 14.62
CA LEU A 203 21.38 -5.03 13.65
C LEU A 203 20.90 -4.76 12.22
N VAL A 204 19.82 -5.43 11.76
CA VAL A 204 19.33 -5.26 10.39
C VAL A 204 18.77 -3.86 10.13
N VAL A 205 18.19 -3.19 11.13
CA VAL A 205 17.72 -1.81 11.01
C VAL A 205 18.92 -0.86 10.91
N ARG A 206 19.94 -1.04 11.78
CA ARG A 206 21.16 -0.24 11.72
C ARG A 206 21.88 -0.36 10.39
N LEU A 207 22.09 -1.59 9.90
CA LEU A 207 22.74 -1.83 8.61
C LEU A 207 21.93 -1.22 7.46
N ARG A 208 20.60 -1.27 7.52
CA ARG A 208 19.75 -0.64 6.52
C ARG A 208 19.88 0.88 6.52
N ALA A 209 20.01 1.50 7.70
CA ALA A 209 20.23 2.94 7.84
C ALA A 209 21.63 3.35 7.33
N LEU A 210 22.68 2.59 7.67
CA LEU A 210 24.02 2.82 7.15
C LEU A 210 24.06 2.74 5.61
N LEU A 211 23.44 1.70 5.04
CA LEU A 211 23.37 1.53 3.59
C LEU A 211 22.61 2.69 2.91
N ALA A 212 21.54 3.20 3.54
CA ALA A 212 20.82 4.36 3.03
C ALA A 212 21.71 5.60 3.00
N LEU A 213 22.44 5.86 4.10
CA LEU A 213 23.35 7.00 4.18
C LEU A 213 24.49 6.90 3.16
N GLU A 214 25.05 5.71 2.94
CA GLU A 214 26.09 5.46 1.93
C GLU A 214 25.57 5.76 0.51
N ARG A 215 24.39 5.25 0.15
CA ARG A 215 23.77 5.47 -1.16
C ARG A 215 23.40 6.93 -1.43
N LEU A 216 23.08 7.68 -0.38
CA LEU A 216 22.73 9.10 -0.47
C LEU A 216 23.96 10.01 -0.47
N ALA A 217 25.16 9.47 -0.26
CA ALA A 217 26.43 10.20 -0.32
C ALA A 217 27.15 9.99 -1.67
N ALA A 218 26.78 8.94 -2.44
CA ALA A 218 27.32 8.61 -3.75
C ALA A 218 26.65 9.41 -4.87
#